data_8e5ab4623b279c5b0ee0937146560a13
#
_entry.id   8e5ab4623b279c5b0ee0937146560a13
#
_cell.length_a   1.000
_cell.length_b   1.000
_cell.length_c   1.000
_cell.angle_alpha   90.00
_cell.angle_beta   90.00
_cell.angle_gamma   90.00
#
_symmetry.space_group_name_H-M   'P 1'
#
loop_
_entity.id
_entity.type
_entity.pdbx_description
1 polymer ?
#
loop_
_entity_poly.entity_id
_entity_poly.type
_entity_poly.pdbx_seq_one_letter_code
_entity_poly.pdbx_strand_id
1 'polypeptide(L)'
;MKLGALEAGGTKMVVAIGNEKGEIFEKKSIPTTMPQETIPAIIAFFQDKNIEALGIGTFGPVDVREDSETYGRILDTPKLDWRQYDLLKPFQETLKVPVKLDTDVNGSCLGEMTYGSAKGLKNVIYITIRTGIGVGAAVEGKLLHGMLHPEAGHILIRKNPQDKYQGKCPYHKTCFEGLAAGPAIEERYGKSPLELVNEKEVWELEADYIAQALMNYILILSPERIILGGGVMHQEQLFPIIRKKTAEYMAGYLKTEQLENMESYIVPPSLNDNQGILGALKLASMALS
;
A
#
# COMPACT_ATOMS: atom_id res chain seq x y z
N MET A 1 -17.14 -17.29 -10.27
CA MET A 1 -17.52 -16.70 -8.98
C MET A 1 -17.74 -15.21 -9.12
N LYS A 2 -18.73 -14.66 -8.44
CA LYS A 2 -18.98 -13.21 -8.42
C LYS A 2 -18.53 -12.64 -7.07
N LEU A 3 -17.47 -11.86 -7.09
CA LEU A 3 -16.78 -11.40 -5.89
C LEU A 3 -16.96 -9.90 -5.71
N GLY A 4 -17.09 -9.46 -4.45
CA GLY A 4 -17.03 -8.07 -4.06
C GLY A 4 -15.62 -7.68 -3.63
N ALA A 5 -15.23 -6.46 -3.94
CA ALA A 5 -13.96 -5.87 -3.51
C ALA A 5 -14.17 -4.47 -2.95
N LEU A 6 -13.52 -4.18 -1.84
CA LEU A 6 -13.44 -2.86 -1.23
C LEU A 6 -11.99 -2.47 -1.01
N GLU A 7 -11.56 -1.37 -1.60
CA GLU A 7 -10.33 -0.66 -1.23
C GLU A 7 -10.72 0.55 -0.39
N ALA A 8 -10.59 0.42 0.92
CA ALA A 8 -10.93 1.44 1.87
C ALA A 8 -9.77 2.43 2.05
N GLY A 9 -9.75 3.47 1.23
CA GLY A 9 -8.75 4.53 1.28
C GLY A 9 -9.15 5.67 2.22
N GLY A 10 -8.16 6.45 2.61
CA GLY A 10 -8.37 7.54 3.57
C GLY A 10 -9.14 8.75 3.04
N THR A 11 -9.28 8.94 1.74
CA THR A 11 -9.99 10.07 1.12
C THR A 11 -11.21 9.59 0.33
N LYS A 12 -11.08 8.44 -0.30
CA LYS A 12 -12.14 7.75 -1.04
C LYS A 12 -12.04 6.26 -0.79
N MET A 13 -13.17 5.60 -0.84
CA MET A 13 -13.28 4.14 -0.87
C MET A 13 -13.69 3.71 -2.26
N VAL A 14 -13.01 2.72 -2.80
CA VAL A 14 -13.33 2.16 -4.12
C VAL A 14 -13.99 0.81 -3.90
N VAL A 15 -15.16 0.60 -4.51
CA VAL A 15 -15.89 -0.66 -4.49
C VAL A 15 -15.94 -1.24 -5.89
N ALA A 16 -15.85 -2.56 -6.01
CA ALA A 16 -15.98 -3.23 -7.29
C ALA A 16 -16.67 -4.59 -7.17
N ILE A 17 -17.24 -5.01 -8.27
CA ILE A 17 -17.69 -6.37 -8.53
C ILE A 17 -16.78 -6.96 -9.59
N GLY A 18 -16.31 -8.18 -9.39
CA GLY A 18 -15.44 -8.87 -10.32
C GLY A 18 -15.46 -10.37 -10.14
N ASN A 19 -14.42 -11.04 -10.62
CA ASN A 19 -14.25 -12.48 -10.47
C ASN A 19 -12.82 -12.87 -10.06
N GLU A 20 -12.60 -14.15 -9.84
CA GLU A 20 -11.30 -14.73 -9.45
C GLU A 20 -10.20 -14.59 -10.51
N LYS A 21 -10.55 -14.25 -11.75
CA LYS A 21 -9.58 -13.99 -12.83
C LYS A 21 -9.10 -12.55 -12.86
N GLY A 22 -9.65 -11.68 -11.97
CA GLY A 22 -9.33 -10.25 -11.94
C GLY A 22 -10.10 -9.42 -12.96
N GLU A 23 -11.17 -9.96 -13.56
CA GLU A 23 -12.07 -9.18 -14.41
C GLU A 23 -12.98 -8.33 -13.54
N ILE A 24 -12.95 -7.01 -13.74
CA ILE A 24 -13.79 -6.04 -13.03
C ILE A 24 -15.02 -5.75 -13.89
N PHE A 25 -16.21 -6.08 -13.40
CA PHE A 25 -17.48 -5.87 -14.08
C PHE A 25 -18.10 -4.50 -13.79
N GLU A 26 -17.95 -4.03 -12.55
CA GLU A 26 -18.48 -2.76 -12.08
C GLU A 26 -17.52 -2.17 -11.05
N LYS A 27 -17.27 -0.86 -11.11
CA LYS A 27 -16.42 -0.14 -10.15
C LYS A 27 -17.00 1.22 -9.85
N LYS A 28 -17.01 1.62 -8.57
CA LYS A 28 -17.49 2.92 -8.11
C LYS A 28 -16.57 3.50 -7.03
N SER A 29 -16.44 4.81 -7.02
CA SER A 29 -15.75 5.54 -5.95
C SER A 29 -16.79 6.19 -5.03
N ILE A 30 -16.58 6.06 -3.72
CA ILE A 30 -17.42 6.62 -2.65
C ILE A 30 -16.51 7.50 -1.80
N PRO A 31 -16.86 8.75 -1.49
CA PRO A 31 -16.08 9.59 -0.57
C PRO A 31 -15.94 8.95 0.81
N THR A 32 -14.76 9.06 1.42
CA THR A 32 -14.55 8.65 2.82
C THR A 32 -14.95 9.81 3.73
N THR A 33 -16.11 9.70 4.35
CA THR A 33 -16.63 10.58 5.39
C THR A 33 -16.70 9.83 6.72
N MET A 34 -17.66 10.14 7.57
CA MET A 34 -17.89 9.36 8.80
C MET A 34 -18.37 7.94 8.49
N PRO A 35 -18.03 6.94 9.33
CA PRO A 35 -18.46 5.55 9.15
C PRO A 35 -19.98 5.40 8.93
N GLN A 36 -20.77 6.20 9.66
CA GLN A 36 -22.24 6.18 9.63
C GLN A 36 -22.84 6.58 8.27
N GLU A 37 -22.08 7.27 7.43
CA GLU A 37 -22.48 7.67 6.07
C GLU A 37 -21.83 6.76 5.03
N THR A 38 -20.52 6.52 5.17
CA THR A 38 -19.72 5.78 4.20
C THR A 38 -20.09 4.30 4.15
N ILE A 39 -20.24 3.63 5.30
CA ILE A 39 -20.51 2.19 5.34
C ILE A 39 -21.89 1.83 4.74
N PRO A 40 -23.01 2.52 5.08
CA PRO A 40 -24.27 2.26 4.41
C PRO A 40 -24.22 2.44 2.89
N ALA A 41 -23.50 3.45 2.38
CA ALA A 41 -23.35 3.67 0.96
C ALA A 41 -22.59 2.52 0.25
N ILE A 42 -21.58 1.95 0.93
CA ILE A 42 -20.84 0.78 0.43
C ILE A 42 -21.74 -0.47 0.45
N ILE A 43 -22.46 -0.71 1.54
CA ILE A 43 -23.38 -1.84 1.67
C ILE A 43 -24.46 -1.78 0.57
N ALA A 44 -25.05 -0.61 0.33
CA ALA A 44 -26.04 -0.41 -0.72
C ALA A 44 -25.50 -0.73 -2.13
N PHE A 45 -24.21 -0.52 -2.37
CA PHE A 45 -23.59 -0.92 -3.64
C PHE A 45 -23.57 -2.44 -3.82
N PHE A 46 -23.34 -3.22 -2.75
CA PHE A 46 -23.23 -4.68 -2.82
C PHE A 46 -24.57 -5.42 -2.66
N GLN A 47 -25.57 -4.81 -2.00
CA GLN A 47 -26.75 -5.47 -1.46
C GLN A 47 -27.50 -6.35 -2.47
N ASP A 48 -27.69 -5.90 -3.72
CA ASP A 48 -28.45 -6.63 -4.74
C ASP A 48 -27.56 -7.25 -5.82
N LYS A 49 -26.26 -7.37 -5.56
CA LYS A 49 -25.30 -7.83 -6.56
C LYS A 49 -25.05 -9.34 -6.53
N ASN A 50 -25.56 -10.07 -5.55
CA ASN A 50 -25.36 -11.51 -5.39
C ASN A 50 -23.88 -11.91 -5.39
N ILE A 51 -23.06 -11.19 -4.63
CA ILE A 51 -21.65 -11.55 -4.42
C ILE A 51 -21.56 -12.79 -3.53
N GLU A 52 -20.59 -13.65 -3.79
CA GLU A 52 -20.35 -14.88 -3.04
C GLU A 52 -19.38 -14.66 -1.85
N ALA A 53 -18.52 -13.64 -1.95
CA ALA A 53 -17.62 -13.20 -0.89
C ALA A 53 -17.21 -11.74 -1.08
N LEU A 54 -16.72 -11.11 -0.02
CA LEU A 54 -16.17 -9.75 -0.03
C LEU A 54 -14.72 -9.76 0.46
N GLY A 55 -13.82 -9.12 -0.29
CA GLY A 55 -12.46 -8.83 0.16
C GLY A 55 -12.30 -7.34 0.44
N ILE A 56 -11.58 -7.02 1.49
CA ILE A 56 -11.36 -5.64 1.94
C ILE A 56 -9.87 -5.38 2.09
N GLY A 57 -9.34 -4.39 1.35
CA GLY A 57 -8.05 -3.77 1.63
C GLY A 57 -8.29 -2.42 2.30
N THR A 58 -7.80 -2.21 3.52
CA THR A 58 -8.12 -0.99 4.28
C THR A 58 -6.89 -0.23 4.73
N PHE A 59 -7.03 1.08 4.86
CA PHE A 59 -6.03 1.87 5.59
C PHE A 59 -5.89 1.37 7.03
N GLY A 60 -4.73 1.58 7.61
CA GLY A 60 -4.40 1.10 8.97
C GLY A 60 -4.23 2.22 10.00
N PRO A 61 -3.72 1.83 11.18
CA PRO A 61 -3.55 0.43 11.60
C PRO A 61 -4.88 -0.32 11.77
N VAL A 62 -4.88 -1.60 11.42
CA VAL A 62 -6.08 -2.46 11.50
C VAL A 62 -5.70 -3.83 12.11
N ASP A 63 -6.56 -4.42 12.89
CA ASP A 63 -6.31 -5.77 13.42
C ASP A 63 -6.58 -6.81 12.32
N VAL A 64 -5.51 -7.42 11.82
CA VAL A 64 -5.53 -8.45 10.77
C VAL A 64 -5.42 -9.88 11.30
N ARG A 65 -5.38 -10.07 12.62
CA ARG A 65 -5.27 -11.38 13.26
C ARG A 65 -6.63 -12.07 13.29
N GLU A 66 -6.79 -13.10 12.48
CA GLU A 66 -8.07 -13.82 12.30
C GLU A 66 -8.59 -14.48 13.59
N ASP A 67 -7.69 -14.77 14.54
CA ASP A 67 -8.00 -15.34 15.87
C ASP A 67 -8.28 -14.30 16.96
N SER A 68 -8.21 -13.00 16.62
CA SER A 68 -8.46 -11.90 17.56
C SER A 68 -9.95 -11.56 17.65
N GLU A 69 -10.41 -11.24 18.85
CA GLU A 69 -11.77 -10.70 19.09
C GLU A 69 -11.99 -9.34 18.39
N THR A 70 -10.91 -8.66 18.01
CA THR A 70 -10.93 -7.38 17.33
C THR A 70 -10.54 -7.47 15.86
N TYR A 71 -10.54 -8.67 15.28
CA TYR A 71 -10.27 -8.86 13.85
C TYR A 71 -11.12 -7.94 12.97
N GLY A 72 -10.46 -7.18 12.10
CA GLY A 72 -11.10 -6.21 11.21
C GLY A 72 -11.42 -4.86 11.85
N ARG A 73 -11.03 -4.61 13.10
CA ARG A 73 -11.18 -3.30 13.75
C ARG A 73 -10.04 -2.37 13.33
N ILE A 74 -10.39 -1.17 12.89
CA ILE A 74 -9.43 -0.07 12.73
C ILE A 74 -8.98 0.37 14.11
N LEU A 75 -7.66 0.44 14.33
CA LEU A 75 -7.07 0.76 15.62
C LEU A 75 -6.87 2.28 15.77
N ASP A 76 -5.78 2.72 16.41
CA ASP A 76 -5.49 4.14 16.62
C ASP A 76 -4.93 4.81 15.35
N THR A 77 -5.84 5.12 14.44
CA THR A 77 -5.57 5.83 13.20
C THR A 77 -5.60 7.35 13.41
N PRO A 78 -4.88 8.14 12.59
CA PRO A 78 -5.04 9.60 12.53
C PRO A 78 -6.45 10.07 12.13
N LYS A 79 -7.26 9.20 11.52
CA LYS A 79 -8.66 9.48 11.13
C LYS A 79 -9.57 9.27 12.32
N LEU A 80 -9.83 10.33 13.07
CA LEU A 80 -10.50 10.25 14.39
C LEU A 80 -11.85 9.57 14.33
N ASP A 81 -12.68 9.82 13.30
CA ASP A 81 -14.03 9.22 13.17
C ASP A 81 -13.98 7.70 12.91
N TRP A 82 -12.85 7.19 12.42
CA TRP A 82 -12.63 5.78 12.14
C TRP A 82 -11.85 5.05 13.25
N ARG A 83 -11.39 5.77 14.27
CA ARG A 83 -10.63 5.18 15.36
C ARG A 83 -11.48 4.18 16.14
N GLN A 84 -10.93 2.99 16.40
CA GLN A 84 -11.59 1.88 17.09
C GLN A 84 -12.91 1.41 16.44
N TYR A 85 -13.10 1.71 15.13
CA TYR A 85 -14.26 1.30 14.38
C TYR A 85 -14.14 -0.16 13.92
N ASP A 86 -15.18 -0.96 14.17
CA ASP A 86 -15.26 -2.34 13.71
C ASP A 86 -15.70 -2.36 12.24
N LEU A 87 -14.72 -2.38 11.33
CA LEU A 87 -14.98 -2.26 9.90
C LEU A 87 -15.60 -3.54 9.31
N LEU A 88 -15.24 -4.70 9.84
CA LEU A 88 -15.64 -5.99 9.27
C LEU A 88 -17.11 -6.33 9.56
N LYS A 89 -17.54 -6.10 10.79
CA LYS A 89 -18.83 -6.52 11.33
C LYS A 89 -20.06 -6.04 10.54
N PRO A 90 -20.18 -4.76 10.13
CA PRO A 90 -21.33 -4.28 9.35
C PRO A 90 -21.53 -5.05 8.03
N PHE A 91 -20.44 -5.42 7.37
CA PHE A 91 -20.50 -6.18 6.12
C PHE A 91 -20.92 -7.63 6.35
N GLN A 92 -20.36 -8.29 7.37
CA GLN A 92 -20.74 -9.68 7.71
C GLN A 92 -22.22 -9.79 8.10
N GLU A 93 -22.71 -8.87 8.94
CA GLU A 93 -24.11 -8.88 9.42
C GLU A 93 -25.12 -8.58 8.31
N THR A 94 -24.76 -7.69 7.37
CA THR A 94 -25.73 -7.23 6.36
C THR A 94 -25.66 -8.05 5.07
N LEU A 95 -24.46 -8.32 4.55
CA LEU A 95 -24.31 -9.03 3.28
C LEU A 95 -24.41 -10.55 3.44
N LYS A 96 -24.13 -11.08 4.64
CA LYS A 96 -24.19 -12.51 5.01
C LYS A 96 -23.34 -13.39 4.07
N VAL A 97 -22.19 -12.87 3.65
CA VAL A 97 -21.18 -13.59 2.86
C VAL A 97 -19.87 -13.66 3.63
N PRO A 98 -19.00 -14.61 3.32
CA PRO A 98 -17.64 -14.61 3.84
C PRO A 98 -16.90 -13.31 3.51
N VAL A 99 -16.20 -12.73 4.50
CA VAL A 99 -15.43 -11.50 4.33
C VAL A 99 -14.00 -11.74 4.81
N LYS A 100 -13.02 -11.37 3.99
CA LYS A 100 -11.59 -11.39 4.35
C LYS A 100 -11.00 -10.00 4.21
N LEU A 101 -10.15 -9.63 5.16
CA LEU A 101 -9.61 -8.29 5.26
C LEU A 101 -8.09 -8.32 5.39
N ASP A 102 -7.43 -7.31 4.81
CA ASP A 102 -6.02 -6.97 5.04
C ASP A 102 -5.81 -5.46 4.85
N THR A 103 -4.58 -4.96 4.98
CA THR A 103 -4.28 -3.58 4.66
C THR A 103 -4.38 -3.30 3.15
N ASP A 104 -4.61 -2.05 2.78
CA ASP A 104 -4.67 -1.61 1.37
C ASP A 104 -3.35 -1.88 0.63
N VAL A 105 -2.21 -1.75 1.31
CA VAL A 105 -0.89 -2.02 0.74
C VAL A 105 -0.60 -3.52 0.62
N ASN A 106 -1.03 -4.35 1.56
CA ASN A 106 -0.99 -5.81 1.42
C ASN A 106 -1.93 -6.27 0.31
N GLY A 107 -3.11 -5.67 0.20
CA GLY A 107 -4.00 -5.87 -0.95
C GLY A 107 -3.32 -5.55 -2.27
N SER A 108 -2.66 -4.39 -2.37
CA SER A 108 -1.92 -4.00 -3.58
C SER A 108 -0.78 -4.97 -3.92
N CYS A 109 -0.02 -5.41 -2.91
CA CYS A 109 1.01 -6.45 -3.07
C CYS A 109 0.42 -7.75 -3.61
N LEU A 110 -0.67 -8.22 -3.01
CA LEU A 110 -1.38 -9.42 -3.43
C LEU A 110 -1.94 -9.31 -4.86
N GLY A 111 -2.45 -8.14 -5.23
CA GLY A 111 -2.92 -7.84 -6.59
C GLY A 111 -1.81 -8.00 -7.62
N GLU A 112 -0.66 -7.39 -7.39
CA GLU A 112 0.51 -7.50 -8.28
C GLU A 112 1.09 -8.92 -8.33
N MET A 113 1.05 -9.66 -7.22
CA MET A 113 1.47 -11.08 -7.18
C MET A 113 0.51 -12.00 -7.92
N THR A 114 -0.77 -11.67 -7.96
CA THR A 114 -1.78 -12.54 -8.57
C THR A 114 -1.99 -12.22 -10.05
N TYR A 115 -2.04 -10.94 -10.41
CA TYR A 115 -2.47 -10.50 -11.73
C TYR A 115 -1.44 -9.61 -12.45
N GLY A 116 -0.44 -9.10 -11.72
CA GLY A 116 0.48 -8.08 -12.21
C GLY A 116 1.92 -8.54 -12.42
N SER A 117 2.83 -7.59 -12.31
CA SER A 117 4.26 -7.74 -12.61
C SER A 117 4.98 -8.75 -11.70
N ALA A 118 4.45 -9.03 -10.52
CA ALA A 118 5.03 -9.99 -9.57
C ALA A 118 4.39 -11.38 -9.65
N LYS A 119 3.63 -11.69 -10.69
CA LYS A 119 3.00 -12.99 -10.86
C LYS A 119 4.03 -14.13 -10.88
N GLY A 120 3.81 -15.11 -10.01
CA GLY A 120 4.69 -16.28 -9.86
C GLY A 120 5.85 -16.09 -8.89
N LEU A 121 6.11 -14.86 -8.42
CA LEU A 121 7.10 -14.59 -7.37
C LEU A 121 6.49 -14.84 -5.99
N LYS A 122 7.36 -15.16 -5.01
CA LYS A 122 6.95 -15.49 -3.63
C LYS A 122 7.35 -14.42 -2.61
N ASN A 123 8.39 -13.67 -2.89
CA ASN A 123 8.95 -12.68 -1.97
C ASN A 123 8.89 -11.30 -2.65
N VAL A 124 7.88 -10.53 -2.33
CA VAL A 124 7.56 -9.28 -3.03
C VAL A 124 7.28 -8.17 -2.02
N ILE A 125 7.72 -6.97 -2.34
CA ILE A 125 7.38 -5.75 -1.58
C ILE A 125 6.65 -4.80 -2.51
N TYR A 126 5.52 -4.28 -2.06
CA TYR A 126 4.81 -3.17 -2.66
C TYR A 126 4.87 -1.96 -1.72
N ILE A 127 5.32 -0.83 -2.23
CA ILE A 127 5.43 0.42 -1.46
C ILE A 127 4.57 1.47 -2.15
N THR A 128 3.66 2.08 -1.40
CA THR A 128 2.91 3.26 -1.87
C THR A 128 3.45 4.51 -1.21
N ILE A 129 3.80 5.53 -2.02
CA ILE A 129 4.25 6.84 -1.55
C ILE A 129 3.22 7.89 -2.00
N ARG A 130 2.37 8.31 -1.05
CA ARG A 130 1.26 9.25 -1.27
C ARG A 130 1.21 10.29 -0.14
N THR A 131 0.01 10.46 0.47
CA THR A 131 -0.18 11.25 1.71
C THR A 131 0.60 10.65 2.87
N GLY A 132 0.75 9.34 2.90
CA GLY A 132 1.64 8.59 3.77
C GLY A 132 2.48 7.62 2.94
N ILE A 133 3.27 6.79 3.64
CA ILE A 133 4.03 5.70 3.05
C ILE A 133 3.59 4.38 3.69
N GLY A 134 2.97 3.52 2.88
CA GLY A 134 2.61 2.17 3.29
C GLY A 134 3.46 1.13 2.59
N VAL A 135 3.71 0.01 3.26
CA VAL A 135 4.51 -1.10 2.73
C VAL A 135 3.75 -2.41 2.93
N GLY A 136 3.35 -3.03 1.83
CA GLY A 136 2.84 -4.39 1.80
C GLY A 136 3.95 -5.35 1.41
N ALA A 137 4.05 -6.47 2.11
CA ALA A 137 5.09 -7.46 1.85
C ALA A 137 4.53 -8.87 1.82
N ALA A 138 5.10 -9.71 0.97
CA ALA A 138 4.87 -11.14 0.97
C ALA A 138 6.19 -11.88 1.11
N VAL A 139 6.18 -12.94 1.89
CA VAL A 139 7.30 -13.86 2.12
C VAL A 139 6.79 -15.29 1.93
N GLU A 140 7.50 -16.09 1.14
CA GLU A 140 7.09 -17.45 0.77
C GLU A 140 5.66 -17.56 0.21
N GLY A 141 5.24 -16.53 -0.53
CA GLY A 141 3.92 -16.47 -1.18
C GLY A 141 2.76 -16.08 -0.24
N LYS A 142 3.05 -15.71 1.01
CA LYS A 142 2.06 -15.28 2.00
C LYS A 142 2.29 -13.84 2.41
N LEU A 143 1.21 -13.08 2.58
CA LEU A 143 1.30 -11.73 3.15
C LEU A 143 1.95 -11.77 4.52
N LEU A 144 2.83 -10.81 4.78
CA LEU A 144 3.60 -10.75 6.01
C LEU A 144 2.74 -10.17 7.14
N HIS A 145 2.51 -11.01 8.15
CA HIS A 145 1.90 -10.61 9.41
C HIS A 145 2.79 -11.06 10.58
N GLY A 146 2.71 -10.37 11.68
CA GLY A 146 3.41 -10.68 12.93
C GLY A 146 2.50 -10.40 14.12
N MET A 147 2.96 -9.57 15.07
CA MET A 147 2.06 -9.07 16.12
C MET A 147 0.90 -8.24 15.54
N LEU A 148 1.12 -7.66 14.36
CA LEU A 148 0.18 -6.95 13.53
C LEU A 148 0.70 -7.02 12.08
N HIS A 149 0.22 -6.20 11.16
CA HIS A 149 0.87 -5.95 9.85
C HIS A 149 2.10 -5.04 10.00
N PRO A 150 3.07 -5.08 9.07
CA PRO A 150 4.20 -4.16 9.07
C PRO A 150 3.76 -2.70 8.90
N GLU A 151 4.34 -1.81 9.70
CA GLU A 151 4.26 -0.35 9.55
C GLU A 151 5.62 0.18 9.05
N ALA A 152 6.12 -0.43 7.98
CA ALA A 152 7.48 -0.23 7.51
C ALA A 152 7.70 1.15 6.85
N GLY A 153 6.65 1.92 6.57
CA GLY A 153 6.77 3.35 6.23
C GLY A 153 7.37 4.20 7.34
N HIS A 154 7.35 3.70 8.58
CA HIS A 154 7.87 4.41 9.74
C HIS A 154 9.29 3.98 10.18
N ILE A 155 10.00 3.22 9.37
CA ILE A 155 11.41 2.92 9.66
C ILE A 155 12.23 4.19 9.74
N LEU A 156 13.25 4.19 10.61
CA LEU A 156 14.19 5.29 10.68
C LEU A 156 15.20 5.20 9.54
N ILE A 157 15.38 6.31 8.86
CA ILE A 157 16.40 6.49 7.82
C ILE A 157 17.30 7.66 8.22
N ARG A 158 18.48 7.73 7.62
CA ARG A 158 19.41 8.82 7.89
C ARG A 158 18.96 10.08 7.15
N LYS A 159 18.59 11.11 7.89
CA LYS A 159 18.31 12.42 7.35
C LYS A 159 19.57 13.01 6.70
N ASN A 160 19.42 13.59 5.50
CA ASN A 160 20.51 14.32 4.85
C ASN A 160 20.94 15.50 5.72
N PRO A 161 22.25 15.67 6.04
CA PRO A 161 22.71 16.76 6.88
C PRO A 161 22.39 18.18 6.38
N GLN A 162 22.21 18.33 5.07
CA GLN A 162 21.84 19.61 4.43
C GLN A 162 20.34 19.87 4.43
N ASP A 163 19.50 18.85 4.64
CA ASP A 163 18.07 19.01 4.75
C ASP A 163 17.67 19.62 6.10
N LYS A 164 17.12 20.83 6.07
CA LYS A 164 16.70 21.54 7.30
C LYS A 164 15.27 21.19 7.73
N TYR A 165 14.57 20.40 6.94
CA TYR A 165 13.17 20.01 7.21
C TYR A 165 13.09 19.16 8.49
N GLN A 166 12.06 19.39 9.31
CA GLN A 166 11.95 18.74 10.63
C GLN A 166 11.18 17.43 10.60
N GLY A 167 10.62 17.08 9.44
CA GLY A 167 9.81 15.86 9.26
C GLY A 167 8.34 16.04 9.61
N LYS A 168 7.47 15.38 8.83
CA LYS A 168 6.00 15.49 8.92
C LYS A 168 5.37 14.49 9.88
N CYS A 169 6.00 13.34 10.12
CA CYS A 169 5.40 12.29 10.94
C CYS A 169 5.13 12.79 12.37
N PRO A 170 3.88 12.69 12.88
CA PRO A 170 3.56 13.17 14.22
C PRO A 170 4.25 12.37 15.33
N TYR A 171 4.62 11.12 15.08
CA TYR A 171 5.25 10.22 16.05
C TYR A 171 6.78 10.27 15.98
N HIS A 172 7.37 10.04 14.81
CA HIS A 172 8.82 9.81 14.63
C HIS A 172 9.54 10.98 13.95
N LYS A 173 8.82 12.05 13.56
CA LYS A 173 9.35 13.22 12.84
C LYS A 173 10.04 12.83 11.53
N THR A 174 11.26 12.32 11.59
CA THR A 174 12.17 12.06 10.48
C THR A 174 12.26 10.57 10.09
N CYS A 175 11.22 9.77 10.31
CA CYS A 175 11.13 8.44 9.72
C CYS A 175 10.96 8.54 8.19
N PHE A 176 10.96 7.42 7.49
CA PHE A 176 10.84 7.39 6.04
C PHE A 176 9.59 8.16 5.54
N GLU A 177 8.42 7.89 6.10
CA GLU A 177 7.20 8.64 5.78
C GLU A 177 7.35 10.14 6.09
N GLY A 178 7.91 10.46 7.26
CA GLY A 178 8.08 11.84 7.71
C GLY A 178 8.99 12.68 6.82
N LEU A 179 9.88 12.05 6.06
CA LEU A 179 10.80 12.72 5.16
C LEU A 179 10.39 12.66 3.68
N ALA A 180 9.72 11.58 3.24
CA ALA A 180 9.54 11.26 1.83
C ALA A 180 8.07 11.16 1.38
N ALA A 181 7.07 11.32 2.25
CA ALA A 181 5.68 11.36 1.81
C ALA A 181 5.37 12.66 1.06
N GLY A 182 4.33 12.63 0.18
CA GLY A 182 3.93 13.79 -0.60
C GLY A 182 3.78 15.10 0.21
N PRO A 183 3.08 15.10 1.36
CA PRO A 183 2.99 16.28 2.23
C PRO A 183 4.33 16.74 2.82
N ALA A 184 5.31 15.84 2.97
CA ALA A 184 6.65 16.21 3.43
C ALA A 184 7.42 16.97 2.33
N ILE A 185 7.27 16.57 1.07
CA ILE A 185 7.82 17.27 -0.08
C ILE A 185 7.19 18.67 -0.19
N GLU A 186 5.85 18.73 -0.15
CA GLU A 186 5.10 19.99 -0.25
C GLU A 186 5.48 20.98 0.85
N GLU A 187 5.55 20.54 2.10
CA GLU A 187 5.91 21.39 3.25
C GLU A 187 7.37 21.84 3.21
N ARG A 188 8.30 20.96 2.76
CA ARG A 188 9.73 21.27 2.63
C ARG A 188 9.99 22.38 1.61
N TYR A 189 9.30 22.37 0.49
CA TYR A 189 9.55 23.27 -0.63
C TYR A 189 8.49 24.35 -0.84
N GLY A 190 7.37 24.31 -0.10
CA GLY A 190 6.26 25.26 -0.23
C GLY A 190 5.52 25.17 -1.57
N LYS A 191 5.68 24.06 -2.30
CA LYS A 191 5.10 23.79 -3.63
C LYS A 191 4.64 22.34 -3.73
N SER A 192 3.59 22.09 -4.48
CA SER A 192 3.16 20.71 -4.74
C SER A 192 4.21 19.93 -5.54
N PRO A 193 4.28 18.60 -5.39
CA PRO A 193 5.16 17.76 -6.21
C PRO A 193 4.99 17.96 -7.72
N LEU A 194 3.78 18.33 -8.17
CA LEU A 194 3.50 18.59 -9.59
C LEU A 194 4.16 19.88 -10.10
N GLU A 195 4.38 20.87 -9.24
CA GLU A 195 5.07 22.11 -9.59
C GLU A 195 6.59 21.97 -9.56
N LEU A 196 7.09 20.88 -8.94
CA LEU A 196 8.51 20.61 -8.74
C LEU A 196 9.10 19.66 -9.80
N VAL A 197 8.34 19.28 -10.84
CA VAL A 197 8.74 18.27 -11.83
C VAL A 197 10.15 18.49 -12.39
N ASN A 198 10.54 19.72 -12.64
CA ASN A 198 11.83 20.08 -13.24
C ASN A 198 12.94 20.40 -12.20
N GLU A 199 12.64 20.30 -10.90
CA GLU A 199 13.58 20.63 -9.82
C GLU A 199 14.41 19.39 -9.47
N LYS A 200 15.51 19.19 -10.19
CA LYS A 200 16.36 18.00 -10.08
C LYS A 200 16.81 17.71 -8.64
N GLU A 201 17.19 18.72 -7.89
CA GLU A 201 17.70 18.55 -6.52
C GLU A 201 16.63 18.01 -5.56
N VAL A 202 15.35 18.34 -5.79
CA VAL A 202 14.22 17.80 -5.04
C VAL A 202 14.15 16.29 -5.21
N TRP A 203 14.22 15.82 -6.44
CA TRP A 203 14.09 14.40 -6.78
C TRP A 203 15.34 13.59 -6.45
N GLU A 204 16.51 14.22 -6.48
CA GLU A 204 17.74 13.60 -5.97
C GLU A 204 17.67 13.33 -4.47
N LEU A 205 17.13 14.27 -3.68
CA LEU A 205 16.94 14.10 -2.23
C LEU A 205 15.86 13.06 -1.94
N GLU A 206 14.73 13.12 -2.65
CA GLU A 206 13.63 12.16 -2.51
C GLU A 206 14.07 10.73 -2.81
N ALA A 207 14.78 10.55 -3.94
CA ALA A 207 15.34 9.26 -4.32
C ALA A 207 16.36 8.73 -3.31
N ASP A 208 17.11 9.62 -2.65
CA ASP A 208 18.04 9.23 -1.59
C ASP A 208 17.33 8.63 -0.39
N TYR A 209 16.25 9.25 0.07
CA TYR A 209 15.46 8.73 1.19
C TYR A 209 14.79 7.40 0.83
N ILE A 210 14.22 7.29 -0.37
CA ILE A 210 13.63 6.04 -0.85
C ILE A 210 14.70 4.94 -0.93
N ALA A 211 15.84 5.20 -1.53
CA ALA A 211 16.91 4.21 -1.70
C ALA A 211 17.46 3.68 -0.36
N GLN A 212 17.56 4.53 0.67
CA GLN A 212 17.93 4.09 2.03
C GLN A 212 16.89 3.09 2.59
N ALA A 213 15.61 3.38 2.42
CA ALA A 213 14.56 2.47 2.85
C ALA A 213 14.61 1.15 2.08
N LEU A 214 14.79 1.20 0.76
CA LEU A 214 14.92 -0.01 -0.08
C LEU A 214 16.11 -0.87 0.33
N MET A 215 17.27 -0.28 0.63
CA MET A 215 18.42 -1.02 1.14
C MET A 215 18.04 -1.81 2.40
N ASN A 216 17.35 -1.18 3.36
CA ASN A 216 16.94 -1.86 4.59
C ASN A 216 16.00 -3.03 4.29
N TYR A 217 15.00 -2.85 3.41
CA TYR A 217 14.08 -3.93 3.04
C TYR A 217 14.77 -5.06 2.28
N ILE A 218 15.71 -4.76 1.39
CA ILE A 218 16.53 -5.75 0.68
C ILE A 218 17.30 -6.60 1.68
N LEU A 219 17.98 -5.98 2.64
CA LEU A 219 18.80 -6.68 3.63
C LEU A 219 17.98 -7.49 4.64
N ILE A 220 16.73 -7.12 4.93
CA ILE A 220 15.88 -7.78 5.92
C ILE A 220 15.00 -8.87 5.28
N LEU A 221 14.34 -8.55 4.14
CA LEU A 221 13.32 -9.40 3.54
C LEU A 221 13.77 -10.11 2.28
N SER A 222 14.90 -9.69 1.69
CA SER A 222 15.47 -10.30 0.47
C SER A 222 14.42 -10.52 -0.64
N PRO A 223 13.66 -9.49 -1.05
CA PRO A 223 12.58 -9.65 -2.01
C PRO A 223 13.09 -10.00 -3.40
N GLU A 224 12.27 -10.74 -4.17
CA GLU A 224 12.53 -11.02 -5.58
C GLU A 224 12.13 -9.84 -6.47
N ARG A 225 11.25 -8.95 -5.97
CA ARG A 225 10.80 -7.72 -6.66
C ARG A 225 10.32 -6.67 -5.68
N ILE A 226 10.61 -5.42 -6.01
CA ILE A 226 10.12 -4.23 -5.30
C ILE A 226 9.27 -3.41 -6.26
N ILE A 227 8.03 -3.12 -5.88
CA ILE A 227 7.09 -2.35 -6.67
C ILE A 227 6.85 -1.02 -5.97
N LEU A 228 7.13 0.09 -6.64
CA LEU A 228 6.97 1.44 -6.10
C LEU A 228 5.79 2.13 -6.78
N GLY A 229 4.75 2.41 -6.02
CA GLY A 229 3.55 3.09 -6.48
C GLY A 229 3.17 4.30 -5.62
N GLY A 230 2.00 4.84 -5.89
CA GLY A 230 1.50 6.05 -5.23
C GLY A 230 1.79 7.32 -6.01
N GLY A 231 1.14 8.42 -5.60
CA GLY A 231 1.16 9.67 -6.37
C GLY A 231 2.55 10.29 -6.55
N VAL A 232 3.46 10.13 -5.59
CA VAL A 232 4.85 10.62 -5.72
C VAL A 232 5.59 9.85 -6.82
N MET A 233 5.30 8.56 -6.99
CA MET A 233 5.95 7.71 -8.00
C MET A 233 5.44 7.94 -9.43
N HIS A 234 4.43 8.80 -9.65
CA HIS A 234 4.09 9.30 -10.98
C HIS A 234 5.20 10.20 -11.57
N GLN A 235 6.15 10.61 -10.74
CA GLN A 235 7.41 11.26 -11.17
C GLN A 235 8.37 10.18 -11.70
N GLU A 236 8.19 9.77 -12.96
CA GLU A 236 8.91 8.63 -13.57
C GLU A 236 10.42 8.80 -13.52
N GLN A 237 10.93 10.05 -13.52
CA GLN A 237 12.35 10.36 -13.37
C GLN A 237 12.96 9.87 -12.06
N LEU A 238 12.16 9.55 -11.04
CA LEU A 238 12.64 8.98 -9.78
C LEU A 238 13.21 7.57 -9.96
N PHE A 239 12.63 6.73 -10.82
CA PHE A 239 13.04 5.33 -10.93
C PHE A 239 14.53 5.15 -11.26
N PRO A 240 15.10 5.78 -12.30
CA PRO A 240 16.54 5.63 -12.57
C PRO A 240 17.42 6.15 -11.43
N ILE A 241 17.01 7.23 -10.73
CA ILE A 241 17.78 7.79 -9.62
C ILE A 241 17.73 6.84 -8.41
N ILE A 242 16.54 6.33 -8.05
CA ILE A 242 16.35 5.37 -6.97
C ILE A 242 17.18 4.10 -7.20
N ARG A 243 17.11 3.53 -8.42
CA ARG A 243 17.86 2.32 -8.79
C ARG A 243 19.36 2.52 -8.61
N LYS A 244 19.89 3.63 -9.12
CA LYS A 244 21.30 3.99 -8.99
C LYS A 244 21.71 4.12 -7.53
N LYS A 245 20.97 4.92 -6.75
CA LYS A 245 21.27 5.14 -5.32
C LYS A 245 21.13 3.86 -4.49
N THR A 246 20.16 3.02 -4.79
CA THR A 246 20.01 1.71 -4.13
C THR A 246 21.24 0.82 -4.41
N ALA A 247 21.72 0.77 -5.65
CA ALA A 247 22.95 0.04 -5.98
C ALA A 247 24.18 0.61 -5.25
N GLU A 248 24.30 1.94 -5.16
CA GLU A 248 25.36 2.62 -4.41
C GLU A 248 25.31 2.25 -2.89
N TYR A 249 24.10 2.25 -2.27
CA TYR A 249 23.94 1.85 -0.89
C TYR A 249 24.22 0.36 -0.65
N MET A 250 23.83 -0.51 -1.59
CA MET A 250 24.18 -1.93 -1.50
C MET A 250 25.69 -2.20 -1.64
N ALA A 251 26.44 -1.26 -2.21
CA ALA A 251 27.92 -1.25 -2.28
C ALA A 251 28.54 -2.57 -2.77
N GLY A 252 27.81 -3.38 -3.54
CA GLY A 252 28.26 -4.69 -4.01
C GLY A 252 28.34 -5.76 -2.92
N TYR A 253 27.75 -5.53 -1.74
CA TYR A 253 27.74 -6.50 -0.63
C TYR A 253 27.03 -7.82 -1.01
N LEU A 254 25.91 -7.73 -1.72
CA LEU A 254 25.20 -8.87 -2.29
C LEU A 254 25.33 -8.85 -3.81
N LYS A 255 25.49 -10.04 -4.40
CA LYS A 255 25.52 -10.23 -5.86
C LYS A 255 24.44 -11.24 -6.23
N THR A 256 23.38 -10.74 -6.81
CA THR A 256 22.23 -11.53 -7.29
C THR A 256 21.78 -10.97 -8.63
N GLU A 257 21.09 -11.79 -9.43
CA GLU A 257 20.51 -11.37 -10.70
C GLU A 257 19.64 -10.11 -10.56
N GLN A 258 18.87 -10.02 -9.47
CA GLN A 258 18.00 -8.88 -9.16
C GLN A 258 18.80 -7.59 -8.99
N LEU A 259 19.90 -7.62 -8.23
CA LEU A 259 20.75 -6.46 -7.99
C LEU A 259 21.63 -6.09 -9.17
N GLU A 260 21.90 -7.02 -10.08
CA GLU A 260 22.56 -6.78 -11.35
C GLU A 260 21.61 -6.19 -12.39
N ASN A 261 20.29 -6.45 -12.27
CA ASN A 261 19.26 -5.93 -13.17
C ASN A 261 18.21 -5.10 -12.40
N MET A 262 18.60 -3.92 -11.93
CA MET A 262 17.77 -3.00 -11.16
C MET A 262 16.50 -2.57 -11.90
N GLU A 263 16.48 -2.56 -13.24
CA GLU A 263 15.32 -2.14 -14.03
C GLU A 263 14.15 -3.12 -13.91
N SER A 264 14.44 -4.42 -13.84
CA SER A 264 13.44 -5.46 -13.62
C SER A 264 13.16 -5.71 -12.14
N TYR A 265 14.04 -5.25 -11.25
CA TYR A 265 13.96 -5.48 -9.82
C TYR A 265 13.09 -4.42 -9.10
N ILE A 266 13.34 -3.13 -9.38
CA ILE A 266 12.59 -2.00 -8.82
C ILE A 266 11.71 -1.44 -9.94
N VAL A 267 10.40 -1.70 -9.87
CA VAL A 267 9.47 -1.45 -10.98
C VAL A 267 8.25 -0.62 -10.55
N PRO A 268 7.58 0.08 -11.48
CA PRO A 268 6.27 0.67 -11.21
C PRO A 268 5.18 -0.42 -11.11
N PRO A 269 3.99 -0.09 -10.55
CA PRO A 269 2.82 -0.95 -10.61
C PRO A 269 2.41 -1.24 -12.06
N SER A 270 1.86 -2.44 -12.30
CA SER A 270 1.52 -2.91 -13.65
C SER A 270 0.01 -3.01 -13.93
N LEU A 271 -0.82 -2.68 -12.94
CA LEU A 271 -2.27 -2.94 -12.98
C LEU A 271 -3.13 -1.67 -13.16
N ASN A 272 -2.55 -0.61 -13.72
CA ASN A 272 -3.24 0.64 -14.04
C ASN A 272 -4.07 1.19 -12.86
N ASP A 273 -3.44 1.35 -11.71
CA ASP A 273 -4.03 1.80 -10.44
C ASP A 273 -5.20 0.92 -9.91
N ASN A 274 -5.32 -0.32 -10.40
CA ASN A 274 -6.31 -1.28 -9.90
C ASN A 274 -5.71 -2.33 -8.95
N GLN A 275 -4.43 -2.25 -8.58
CA GLN A 275 -3.75 -3.25 -7.75
C GLN A 275 -4.45 -3.48 -6.40
N GLY A 276 -4.93 -2.43 -5.74
CA GLY A 276 -5.67 -2.54 -4.48
C GLY A 276 -7.00 -3.27 -4.64
N ILE A 277 -7.80 -2.89 -5.65
CA ILE A 277 -9.08 -3.55 -5.97
C ILE A 277 -8.88 -4.99 -6.42
N LEU A 278 -7.89 -5.27 -7.24
CA LEU A 278 -7.58 -6.63 -7.69
C LEU A 278 -7.09 -7.50 -6.53
N GLY A 279 -6.28 -6.93 -5.63
CA GLY A 279 -5.92 -7.59 -4.39
C GLY A 279 -7.11 -7.89 -3.49
N ALA A 280 -8.06 -6.95 -3.37
CA ALA A 280 -9.29 -7.17 -2.62
C ALA A 280 -10.16 -8.28 -3.27
N LEU A 281 -10.26 -8.36 -4.60
CA LEU A 281 -10.90 -9.51 -5.29
C LEU A 281 -10.20 -10.83 -4.96
N LYS A 282 -8.86 -10.83 -4.86
CA LYS A 282 -8.12 -12.02 -4.45
C LYS A 282 -8.40 -12.38 -2.98
N LEU A 283 -8.48 -11.40 -2.07
CA LEU A 283 -8.88 -11.63 -0.68
C LEU A 283 -10.29 -12.24 -0.61
N ALA A 284 -11.26 -11.72 -1.41
CA ALA A 284 -12.59 -12.31 -1.49
C ALA A 284 -12.56 -13.78 -1.94
N SER A 285 -11.77 -14.11 -2.95
CA SER A 285 -11.56 -15.50 -3.38
C SER A 285 -10.97 -16.39 -2.27
N MET A 286 -10.05 -15.85 -1.47
CA MET A 286 -9.44 -16.57 -0.33
C MET A 286 -10.41 -16.75 0.84
N ALA A 287 -11.46 -15.93 0.97
CA ALA A 287 -12.50 -16.09 1.98
C ALA A 287 -13.39 -17.32 1.74
N LEU A 288 -13.35 -17.91 0.54
CA LEU A 288 -14.12 -19.11 0.15
C LEU A 288 -13.30 -20.39 0.25
N SER A 289 -12.00 -20.30 0.54
CA SER A 289 -11.07 -21.43 0.70
C SER A 289 -10.98 -21.85 2.16
#